data_a9433ad1d19bb9ab9b30dc44a3646fa8
#
_entry.id   a9433ad1d19bb9ab9b30dc44a3646fa8
#
_cell.length_a   1.000
_cell.length_b   1.000
_cell.length_c   1.000
_cell.angle_alpha   90.00
_cell.angle_beta   90.00
_cell.angle_gamma   90.00
#
_symmetry.space_group_name_H-M   'P 1'
#
loop_
_entity.id
_entity.type
_entity.pdbx_description
1 polymer ?
#
loop_
_entity_poly.entity_id
_entity_poly.type
_entity_poly.pdbx_seq_one_letter_code
_entity_poly.pdbx_strand_id
1 'polypeptide(L)'
;VKAAELAGVHELIKGLPKGYATEIGEGGAALSGGQRQRIGLARALYGDPAFLILDEPNSNLDHEGEQALATVIGRLKAAGATLILISHRPSILETVDKVLVLNHGAQDLFGPRDAVFGELANRARRVTQMPRATPKVVKDVQDTQEAKEA
;
A
#
# COMPACT_ATOMS: atom_id res chain seq x y z
N VAL A 1 14.58 20.77 9.07
CA VAL A 1 15.42 20.58 7.88
C VAL A 1 15.73 19.10 7.71
N LYS A 2 16.50 18.43 8.60
CA LYS A 2 16.95 17.03 8.52
C LYS A 2 15.84 16.04 8.05
N ALA A 3 14.66 16.09 8.66
CA ALA A 3 13.54 15.22 8.29
C ALA A 3 13.03 15.47 6.86
N ALA A 4 13.04 16.73 6.40
CA ALA A 4 12.65 17.09 5.04
C ALA A 4 13.69 16.67 3.99
N GLU A 5 14.97 16.73 4.34
CA GLU A 5 16.06 16.20 3.50
C GLU A 5 15.93 14.67 3.36
N LEU A 6 15.69 13.98 4.47
CA LEU A 6 15.46 12.52 4.46
C LEU A 6 14.25 12.13 3.60
N ALA A 7 13.17 12.88 3.67
CA ALA A 7 11.96 12.63 2.89
C ALA A 7 12.04 13.13 1.43
N GLY A 8 13.17 13.71 1.00
CA GLY A 8 13.36 14.24 -0.35
C GLY A 8 12.46 15.43 -0.68
N VAL A 9 12.10 16.26 0.34
CA VAL A 9 11.14 17.36 0.16
C VAL A 9 11.73 18.73 0.53
N HIS A 10 13.00 18.77 0.95
CA HIS A 10 13.68 20.01 1.37
C HIS A 10 13.70 21.09 0.29
N GLU A 11 14.15 20.76 -0.92
CA GLU A 11 14.25 21.72 -2.01
C GLU A 11 12.85 22.20 -2.47
N LEU A 12 11.87 21.32 -2.47
CA LEU A 12 10.48 21.70 -2.72
C LEU A 12 10.01 22.75 -1.71
N ILE A 13 10.25 22.52 -0.40
CA ILE A 13 9.85 23.47 0.65
C ILE A 13 10.58 24.81 0.47
N LYS A 14 11.87 24.82 0.15
CA LYS A 14 12.64 26.05 -0.13
C LYS A 14 12.09 26.84 -1.31
N GLY A 15 11.54 26.16 -2.32
CA GLY A 15 10.91 26.78 -3.49
C GLY A 15 9.53 27.39 -3.23
N LEU A 16 8.91 27.15 -2.08
CA LEU A 16 7.65 27.76 -1.72
C LEU A 16 7.82 29.27 -1.36
N PRO A 17 6.79 30.11 -1.52
CA PRO A 17 6.91 31.57 -1.38
C PRO A 17 7.54 32.07 -0.07
N LYS A 18 7.32 31.34 1.04
CA LYS A 18 7.91 31.64 2.36
C LYS A 18 8.74 30.46 2.90
N GLY A 19 9.21 29.55 2.04
CA GLY A 19 9.95 28.36 2.44
C GLY A 19 9.20 27.56 3.50
N TYR A 20 9.87 27.23 4.60
CA TYR A 20 9.27 26.49 5.74
C TYR A 20 8.17 27.26 6.49
N ALA A 21 8.07 28.58 6.31
CA ALA A 21 7.02 29.40 6.88
C ALA A 21 5.79 29.55 5.97
N THR A 22 5.75 28.82 4.85
CA THR A 22 4.62 28.85 3.92
C THR A 22 3.41 28.16 4.55
N GLU A 23 2.27 28.87 4.59
CA GLU A 23 1.00 28.30 4.96
C GLU A 23 0.45 27.46 3.80
N ILE A 24 0.40 26.15 3.97
CA ILE A 24 -0.05 25.20 2.93
C ILE A 24 -1.56 24.98 2.89
N GLY A 25 -2.28 25.65 3.77
CA GLY A 25 -3.74 25.53 3.90
C GLY A 25 -4.22 24.25 4.59
N GLU A 26 -5.52 24.16 4.84
CA GLU A 26 -6.12 22.98 5.44
C GLU A 26 -5.90 21.75 4.56
N GLY A 27 -5.43 20.65 5.16
CA GLY A 27 -5.09 19.42 4.45
C GLY A 27 -4.00 19.56 3.38
N GLY A 28 -3.28 20.70 3.33
CA GLY A 28 -2.25 20.94 2.32
C GLY A 28 -2.82 21.20 0.92
N ALA A 29 -3.96 21.89 0.83
CA ALA A 29 -4.69 22.13 -0.44
C ALA A 29 -3.85 22.80 -1.53
N ALA A 30 -2.83 23.57 -1.16
CA ALA A 30 -1.90 24.23 -2.11
C ALA A 30 -0.86 23.26 -2.72
N LEU A 31 -0.82 22.01 -2.32
CA LEU A 31 0.18 21.02 -2.73
C LEU A 31 -0.43 19.90 -3.59
N SER A 32 0.38 19.32 -4.48
CA SER A 32 0.00 18.08 -5.16
C SER A 32 -0.08 16.89 -4.18
N GLY A 33 -0.74 15.79 -4.58
CA GLY A 33 -0.85 14.58 -3.76
C GLY A 33 0.52 14.04 -3.32
N GLY A 34 1.47 13.92 -4.26
CA GLY A 34 2.83 13.45 -3.96
C GLY A 34 3.62 14.42 -3.07
N GLN A 35 3.43 15.74 -3.25
CA GLN A 35 4.05 16.74 -2.38
C GLN A 35 3.52 16.63 -0.94
N ARG A 36 2.20 16.51 -0.77
CA ARG A 36 1.58 16.28 0.55
C ARG A 36 2.12 15.02 1.21
N GLN A 37 2.25 13.95 0.46
CA GLN A 37 2.73 12.67 0.97
C GLN A 37 4.19 12.76 1.44
N ARG A 38 5.08 13.39 0.66
CA ARG A 38 6.48 13.61 1.05
C ARG A 38 6.60 14.52 2.28
N ILE A 39 5.78 15.56 2.40
CA ILE A 39 5.73 16.42 3.60
C ILE A 39 5.19 15.62 4.80
N GLY A 40 4.16 14.79 4.60
CA GLY A 40 3.65 13.87 5.63
C GLY A 40 4.72 12.92 6.14
N LEU A 41 5.52 12.34 5.22
CA LEU A 41 6.66 11.50 5.56
C LEU A 41 7.72 12.28 6.36
N ALA A 42 8.08 13.50 5.93
CA ALA A 42 9.01 14.35 6.68
C ALA A 42 8.53 14.65 8.11
N ARG A 43 7.23 14.88 8.27
CA ARG A 43 6.61 15.06 9.59
C ARG A 43 6.71 13.82 10.45
N ALA A 44 6.46 12.64 9.88
CA ALA A 44 6.56 11.36 10.56
C ALA A 44 8.01 11.02 10.99
N LEU A 45 9.01 11.51 10.24
CA LEU A 45 10.43 11.31 10.52
C LEU A 45 11.00 12.32 11.53
N TYR A 46 10.21 13.33 11.92
CA TYR A 46 10.69 14.35 12.85
C TYR A 46 10.97 13.74 14.22
N GLY A 47 12.15 14.07 14.78
CA GLY A 47 12.56 13.58 16.09
C GLY A 47 13.16 12.16 16.11
N ASP A 48 13.54 11.62 14.96
CA ASP A 48 14.19 10.30 14.80
C ASP A 48 13.39 9.19 15.54
N PRO A 49 12.15 8.88 15.11
CA PRO A 49 11.26 7.97 15.82
C PRO A 49 11.82 6.54 15.84
N ALA A 50 11.77 5.89 17.01
CA ALA A 50 12.11 4.48 17.16
C ALA A 50 11.02 3.53 16.66
N PHE A 51 9.78 4.03 16.49
CA PHE A 51 8.62 3.29 15.98
C PHE A 51 7.82 4.17 15.01
N LEU A 52 7.47 3.60 13.84
CA LEU A 52 6.78 4.32 12.79
C LEU A 52 5.71 3.45 12.12
N ILE A 53 4.54 4.01 11.90
CA ILE A 53 3.48 3.38 11.10
C ILE A 53 3.25 4.26 9.88
N LEU A 54 3.32 3.65 8.69
CA LEU A 54 3.06 4.29 7.41
C LEU A 54 1.93 3.55 6.71
N ASP A 55 0.84 4.26 6.45
CA ASP A 55 -0.33 3.75 5.74
C ASP A 55 -0.30 4.27 4.30
N GLU A 56 -0.21 3.33 3.33
CA GLU A 56 -0.11 3.59 1.89
C GLU A 56 0.90 4.69 1.53
N PRO A 57 2.15 4.63 2.05
CA PRO A 57 3.11 5.74 1.94
C PRO A 57 3.58 6.04 0.51
N ASN A 58 3.24 5.21 -0.45
CA ASN A 58 3.62 5.33 -1.86
C ASN A 58 2.43 5.52 -2.82
N SER A 59 1.21 5.73 -2.32
CA SER A 59 -0.02 5.78 -3.15
C SER A 59 0.02 6.89 -4.23
N ASN A 60 0.64 8.04 -3.93
CA ASN A 60 0.71 9.20 -4.82
C ASN A 60 2.16 9.58 -5.20
N LEU A 61 3.11 8.68 -5.00
CA LEU A 61 4.51 8.93 -5.36
C LEU A 61 4.77 8.52 -6.82
N ASP A 62 5.59 9.32 -7.47
CA ASP A 62 6.27 8.98 -8.71
C ASP A 62 7.46 8.04 -8.43
N HIS A 63 8.15 7.61 -9.46
CA HIS A 63 9.29 6.70 -9.33
C HIS A 63 10.40 7.26 -8.43
N GLU A 64 10.70 8.57 -8.54
CA GLU A 64 11.69 9.23 -7.70
C GLU A 64 11.27 9.24 -6.23
N GLY A 65 10.00 9.54 -5.96
CA GLY A 65 9.41 9.48 -4.62
C GLY A 65 9.42 8.08 -4.01
N GLU A 66 9.17 7.04 -4.81
CA GLU A 66 9.27 5.66 -4.34
C GLU A 66 10.70 5.26 -3.98
N GLN A 67 11.70 5.69 -4.77
CA GLN A 67 13.11 5.47 -4.45
C GLN A 67 13.54 6.20 -3.17
N ALA A 68 13.10 7.46 -3.00
CA ALA A 68 13.35 8.21 -1.78
C ALA A 68 12.74 7.50 -0.55
N LEU A 69 11.50 7.03 -0.66
CA LEU A 69 10.83 6.26 0.40
C LEU A 69 11.59 4.97 0.74
N ALA A 70 12.02 4.20 -0.25
CA ALA A 70 12.81 2.98 -0.03
C ALA A 70 14.14 3.30 0.69
N THR A 71 14.79 4.39 0.32
CA THR A 71 16.01 4.87 0.97
C THR A 71 15.76 5.22 2.44
N VAL A 72 14.65 5.90 2.74
CA VAL A 72 14.24 6.24 4.11
C VAL A 72 14.00 4.97 4.94
N ILE A 73 13.25 4.01 4.40
CA ILE A 73 12.99 2.73 5.05
C ILE A 73 14.29 2.02 5.40
N GLY A 74 15.23 1.94 4.44
CA GLY A 74 16.55 1.33 4.66
C GLY A 74 17.35 2.01 5.77
N ARG A 75 17.35 3.34 5.82
CA ARG A 75 18.04 4.12 6.88
C ARG A 75 17.42 3.91 8.26
N LEU A 76 16.09 3.90 8.36
CA LEU A 76 15.39 3.66 9.61
C LEU A 76 15.65 2.25 10.13
N LYS A 77 15.63 1.24 9.26
CA LYS A 77 15.98 -0.15 9.62
C LYS A 77 17.42 -0.24 10.11
N ALA A 78 18.36 0.39 9.43
CA ALA A 78 19.77 0.41 9.83
C ALA A 78 19.98 1.11 11.20
N ALA A 79 19.13 2.08 11.52
CA ALA A 79 19.11 2.75 12.84
C ALA A 79 18.39 1.94 13.94
N GLY A 80 17.85 0.75 13.62
CA GLY A 80 17.15 -0.11 14.58
C GLY A 80 15.71 0.31 14.85
N ALA A 81 15.10 1.20 14.03
CA ALA A 81 13.70 1.57 14.17
C ALA A 81 12.78 0.41 13.76
N THR A 82 11.64 0.30 14.44
CA THR A 82 10.57 -0.62 14.06
C THR A 82 9.58 0.08 13.15
N LEU A 83 9.32 -0.51 11.96
CA LEU A 83 8.38 0.04 10.98
C LEU A 83 7.23 -0.92 10.74
N ILE A 84 6.02 -0.37 10.71
CA ILE A 84 4.83 -1.03 10.19
C ILE A 84 4.44 -0.30 8.90
N LEU A 85 4.41 -1.04 7.79
CA LEU A 85 4.04 -0.54 6.48
C LEU A 85 2.75 -1.22 6.04
N ILE A 86 1.73 -0.43 5.75
CA ILE A 86 0.49 -0.92 5.16
C ILE A 86 0.55 -0.52 3.68
N SER A 87 0.57 -1.50 2.79
CA SER A 87 0.60 -1.25 1.35
C SER A 87 0.20 -2.50 0.57
N HIS A 88 -0.30 -2.28 -0.65
CA HIS A 88 -0.59 -3.32 -1.62
C HIS A 88 0.41 -3.32 -2.80
N ARG A 89 1.40 -2.41 -2.80
CA ARG A 89 2.39 -2.28 -3.89
C ARG A 89 3.61 -3.17 -3.66
N PRO A 90 4.00 -3.99 -4.65
CA PRO A 90 5.13 -4.91 -4.54
C PRO A 90 6.46 -4.21 -4.18
N SER A 91 6.73 -3.02 -4.74
CA SER A 91 7.98 -2.27 -4.52
C SER A 91 8.28 -2.00 -3.04
N ILE A 92 7.26 -1.70 -2.25
CA ILE A 92 7.39 -1.51 -0.80
C ILE A 92 7.51 -2.84 -0.07
N LEU A 93 6.74 -3.85 -0.49
CA LEU A 93 6.73 -5.16 0.15
C LEU A 93 8.07 -5.89 0.00
N GLU A 94 8.90 -5.52 -0.99
CA GLU A 94 10.27 -6.03 -1.12
C GLU A 94 11.23 -5.52 -0.03
N THR A 95 10.90 -4.41 0.64
CA THR A 95 11.75 -3.79 1.66
C THR A 95 11.55 -4.33 3.07
N VAL A 96 10.47 -5.11 3.31
CA VAL A 96 10.11 -5.60 4.65
C VAL A 96 10.73 -6.95 4.99
N ASP A 97 10.89 -7.21 6.29
CA ASP A 97 11.44 -8.48 6.79
C ASP A 97 10.36 -9.52 7.02
N LYS A 98 9.17 -9.07 7.46
CA LYS A 98 8.02 -9.92 7.77
C LYS A 98 6.77 -9.33 7.12
N VAL A 99 5.82 -10.20 6.82
CA VAL A 99 4.52 -9.84 6.25
C VAL A 99 3.41 -10.41 7.12
N LEU A 100 2.43 -9.57 7.42
CA LEU A 100 1.15 -9.94 8.01
C LEU A 100 0.07 -9.80 6.93
N VAL A 101 -0.63 -10.88 6.65
CA VAL A 101 -1.81 -10.88 5.76
C VAL A 101 -3.06 -10.94 6.63
N LEU A 102 -3.94 -9.97 6.43
CA LEU A 102 -5.24 -9.92 7.08
C LEU A 102 -6.34 -10.32 6.10
N ASN A 103 -7.28 -11.13 6.55
CA ASN A 103 -8.45 -11.54 5.79
C ASN A 103 -9.70 -11.44 6.66
N HIS A 104 -10.68 -10.64 6.23
CA HIS A 104 -11.90 -10.36 7.02
C HIS A 104 -11.62 -9.95 8.48
N GLY A 105 -10.59 -9.14 8.71
CA GLY A 105 -10.22 -8.63 10.03
C GLY A 105 -9.45 -9.62 10.92
N ALA A 106 -9.19 -10.84 10.44
CA ALA A 106 -8.41 -11.85 11.14
C ALA A 106 -7.03 -12.05 10.50
N GLN A 107 -6.06 -12.49 11.30
CA GLN A 107 -4.76 -12.91 10.79
C GLN A 107 -4.92 -14.18 9.94
N ASP A 108 -4.52 -14.09 8.67
CA ASP A 108 -4.47 -15.25 7.76
C ASP A 108 -3.05 -15.85 7.72
N LEU A 109 -2.04 -15.02 7.44
CA LEU A 109 -0.64 -15.43 7.42
C LEU A 109 0.21 -14.41 8.18
N PHE A 110 1.25 -14.90 8.86
CA PHE A 110 2.29 -14.04 9.45
C PHE A 110 3.62 -14.77 9.46
N GLY A 111 4.67 -14.10 8.99
CA GLY A 111 6.00 -14.69 9.01
C GLY A 111 7.03 -13.95 8.15
N PRO A 112 8.20 -14.55 7.93
CA PRO A 112 9.20 -14.02 7.01
C PRO A 112 8.60 -13.75 5.63
N ARG A 113 8.96 -12.63 5.02
CA ARG A 113 8.44 -12.17 3.72
C ARG A 113 8.38 -13.29 2.67
N ASP A 114 9.50 -13.96 2.43
CA ASP A 114 9.61 -14.96 1.36
C ASP A 114 8.73 -16.18 1.60
N ALA A 115 8.56 -16.59 2.87
CA ALA A 115 7.68 -17.69 3.24
C ALA A 115 6.20 -17.34 2.99
N VAL A 116 5.78 -16.12 3.36
CA VAL A 116 4.40 -15.67 3.17
C VAL A 116 4.09 -15.52 1.69
N PHE A 117 4.98 -14.91 0.89
CA PHE A 117 4.77 -14.78 -0.56
C PHE A 117 4.79 -16.13 -1.28
N GLY A 118 5.64 -17.07 -0.86
CA GLY A 118 5.62 -18.44 -1.37
C GLY A 118 4.27 -19.13 -1.15
N GLU A 119 3.70 -18.99 0.05
CA GLU A 119 2.37 -19.55 0.36
C GLU A 119 1.26 -18.86 -0.45
N LEU A 120 1.26 -17.53 -0.57
CA LEU A 120 0.29 -16.81 -1.40
C LEU A 120 0.36 -17.23 -2.88
N ALA A 121 1.56 -17.39 -3.43
CA ALA A 121 1.75 -17.87 -4.80
C ALA A 121 1.21 -19.30 -5.00
N ASN A 122 1.44 -20.19 -4.02
CA ASN A 122 0.91 -21.56 -4.05
C ASN A 122 -0.62 -21.57 -3.98
N ARG A 123 -1.23 -20.75 -3.15
CA ARG A 123 -2.70 -20.60 -3.07
C ARG A 123 -3.29 -20.10 -4.39
N ALA A 124 -2.67 -19.08 -5.00
CA ALA A 124 -3.09 -18.56 -6.30
C ALA A 124 -3.04 -19.61 -7.40
N ARG A 125 -1.98 -20.43 -7.47
CA ARG A 125 -1.85 -21.54 -8.44
C ARG A 125 -2.94 -22.58 -8.25
N ARG A 126 -3.28 -22.96 -7.01
CA ARG A 126 -4.35 -23.93 -6.71
C ARG A 126 -5.71 -23.42 -7.19
N VAL A 127 -6.02 -22.14 -6.99
CA VAL A 127 -7.27 -21.54 -7.47
C VAL A 127 -7.35 -21.55 -9.00
N THR A 128 -6.25 -21.27 -9.70
CA THR A 128 -6.20 -21.26 -11.17
C THR A 128 -6.33 -22.68 -11.77
N GLN A 129 -5.95 -23.72 -11.04
CA GLN A 129 -6.04 -25.11 -11.46
C GLN A 129 -7.39 -25.76 -11.14
N MET A 130 -8.28 -25.10 -10.41
CA MET A 130 -9.64 -25.61 -10.22
C MET A 130 -10.40 -25.55 -11.55
N PRO A 131 -11.01 -26.67 -12.03
CA PRO A 131 -11.83 -26.64 -13.24
C PRO A 131 -12.95 -25.63 -13.03
N ARG A 132 -13.08 -24.67 -13.95
CA ARG A 132 -14.25 -23.80 -13.98
C ARG A 132 -15.47 -24.69 -14.09
N ALA A 133 -16.31 -24.71 -13.06
CA ALA A 133 -17.62 -25.34 -13.15
C ALA A 133 -18.35 -24.70 -14.34
N THR A 134 -18.57 -25.46 -15.41
CA THR A 134 -19.41 -25.02 -16.52
C THR A 134 -20.79 -24.71 -15.93
N PRO A 135 -21.37 -23.53 -16.16
CA PRO A 135 -22.73 -23.26 -15.72
C PRO A 135 -23.64 -24.30 -16.37
N LYS A 136 -24.35 -25.09 -15.56
CA LYS A 136 -25.44 -25.93 -16.06
C LYS A 136 -26.46 -24.98 -16.64
N VAL A 137 -26.59 -24.98 -17.97
CA VAL A 137 -27.72 -24.35 -18.66
C VAL A 137 -28.96 -25.09 -18.20
N VAL A 138 -29.76 -24.49 -17.34
CA VAL A 138 -31.11 -24.94 -17.03
C VAL A 138 -31.89 -24.68 -18.31
N LYS A 139 -32.21 -25.76 -19.06
CA LYS A 139 -33.15 -25.67 -20.18
C LYS A 139 -34.49 -25.27 -19.59
N ASP A 140 -35.05 -24.20 -20.12
CA ASP A 140 -36.36 -23.65 -19.79
C ASP A 140 -37.41 -24.74 -19.82
N VAL A 141 -38.16 -24.81 -18.72
CA VAL A 141 -39.44 -25.56 -18.65
C VAL A 141 -40.49 -24.72 -19.37
N GLN A 142 -40.49 -24.80 -20.71
CA GLN A 142 -41.63 -24.42 -21.55
C GLN A 142 -42.17 -25.71 -22.13
N ASP A 143 -43.13 -26.30 -21.43
CA ASP A 143 -44.18 -27.23 -21.98
C ASP A 143 -45.05 -27.73 -20.83
N THR A 144 -45.94 -26.88 -20.35
CA THR A 144 -47.11 -27.31 -19.59
C THR A 144 -48.21 -26.24 -19.62
N GLN A 145 -48.65 -25.83 -20.83
CA GLN A 145 -49.88 -25.07 -20.98
C GLN A 145 -50.65 -25.39 -22.28
N GLU A 146 -50.74 -26.68 -22.61
CA GLU A 146 -51.72 -27.13 -23.65
C GLU A 146 -52.36 -28.44 -23.28
N ALA A 147 -53.04 -28.50 -22.14
CA ALA A 147 -53.90 -29.62 -21.84
C ALA A 147 -54.99 -29.24 -20.80
N LYS A 148 -55.74 -28.16 -21.07
CA LYS A 148 -57.01 -27.87 -20.37
C LYS A 148 -57.90 -26.99 -21.20
N GLU A 149 -58.24 -27.43 -22.42
CA GLU A 149 -59.45 -27.04 -23.16
C GLU A 149 -59.72 -28.10 -24.22
N ALA A 150 -60.42 -29.15 -23.83
CA ALA A 150 -61.23 -30.02 -24.64
C ALA A 150 -62.23 -30.81 -23.76
#